data_cda9a4569c2f02ffd617c549062d3e31
#
_entry.id   cda9a4569c2f02ffd617c549062d3e31
#
_cell.length_a   1.000
_cell.length_b   1.000
_cell.length_c   1.000
_cell.angle_alpha   90.00
_cell.angle_beta   90.00
_cell.angle_gamma   90.00
#
_symmetry.space_group_name_H-M   'P 1'
#
loop_
_entity.id
_entity.type
_entity.pdbx_description
1 polymer ?
#
loop_
_entity_poly.entity_id
_entity_poly.type
_entity_poly.pdbx_seq_one_letter_code
_entity_poly.pdbx_strand_id
1 'polypeptide(L)'
;MSEESRKHNSHAAESWRELAGDVRQWADGHRLAITATVALVVLNLVVWLVVAMAGFAFPLRLDTSMAEFDFGKLFCTLFLARGVIQLILDAVLWLVMLSIAEPWLGRARTVGTALACALGGVIVGLILCAAAGWLFQDSQFVSRMQFALSPLVLPVGALMAASAFCSHLLRRRIRLIGYVAILVALLYLSLIHI
;
A
#
# COMPACT_ATOMS: atom_id res chain seq x y z
N MET A 1 1.59 45.16 -25.74
CA MET A 1 1.97 43.80 -25.25
C MET A 1 3.31 43.52 -25.91
N SER A 2 4.39 43.59 -25.13
CA SER A 2 5.77 43.60 -25.66
C SER A 2 6.16 42.24 -26.22
N GLU A 3 7.03 42.24 -27.22
CA GLU A 3 7.57 41.06 -27.90
C GLU A 3 8.25 40.07 -26.91
N GLU A 4 8.80 40.63 -25.85
CA GLU A 4 9.42 39.92 -24.73
C GLU A 4 8.42 39.07 -23.94
N SER A 5 7.19 39.53 -23.74
CA SER A 5 6.11 38.77 -23.09
C SER A 5 5.65 37.58 -23.93
N ARG A 6 5.69 37.68 -25.26
CA ARG A 6 5.36 36.56 -26.17
C ARG A 6 6.45 35.49 -26.16
N LYS A 7 7.73 35.89 -26.14
CA LYS A 7 8.87 34.93 -26.06
C LYS A 7 8.86 34.17 -24.74
N HIS A 8 8.57 34.84 -23.64
CA HIS A 8 8.50 34.18 -22.32
C HIS A 8 7.37 33.15 -22.26
N ASN A 9 6.20 33.45 -22.82
CA ASN A 9 5.07 32.53 -22.87
C ASN A 9 5.30 31.35 -23.84
N SER A 10 6.07 31.54 -24.94
CA SER A 10 6.40 30.42 -25.83
C SER A 10 7.35 29.44 -25.20
N HIS A 11 8.38 29.87 -24.49
CA HIS A 11 9.31 29.02 -23.76
C HIS A 11 8.61 28.26 -22.60
N ALA A 12 7.69 28.92 -21.90
CA ALA A 12 6.88 28.25 -20.89
C ALA A 12 5.99 27.15 -21.50
N ALA A 13 5.36 27.42 -22.65
CA ALA A 13 4.51 26.45 -23.32
C ALA A 13 5.30 25.25 -23.88
N GLU A 14 6.51 25.45 -24.35
CA GLU A 14 7.41 24.38 -24.79
C GLU A 14 7.86 23.49 -23.63
N SER A 15 8.28 24.10 -22.52
CA SER A 15 8.69 23.35 -21.32
C SER A 15 7.53 22.53 -20.73
N TRP A 16 6.30 23.02 -20.75
CA TRP A 16 5.12 22.25 -20.34
C TRP A 16 4.83 21.07 -21.26
N ARG A 17 5.04 21.20 -22.58
CA ARG A 17 4.86 20.08 -23.53
C ARG A 17 5.91 19.00 -23.34
N GLU A 18 7.16 19.38 -23.11
CA GLU A 18 8.25 18.43 -22.80
C GLU A 18 7.95 17.69 -21.51
N LEU A 19 7.61 18.39 -20.43
CA LEU A 19 7.22 17.77 -19.16
C LEU A 19 6.02 16.82 -19.31
N ALA A 20 5.01 17.23 -20.08
CA ALA A 20 3.84 16.38 -20.35
C ALA A 20 4.23 15.12 -21.15
N GLY A 21 5.17 15.23 -22.07
CA GLY A 21 5.74 14.11 -22.82
C GLY A 21 6.46 13.12 -21.91
N ASP A 22 7.34 13.62 -21.04
CA ASP A 22 8.11 12.84 -20.09
C ASP A 22 7.19 12.11 -19.07
N VAL A 23 6.20 12.84 -18.54
CA VAL A 23 5.21 12.26 -17.63
C VAL A 23 4.39 11.16 -18.32
N ARG A 24 3.99 11.37 -19.58
CA ARG A 24 3.25 10.36 -20.34
C ARG A 24 4.10 9.12 -20.60
N GLN A 25 5.37 9.30 -20.99
CA GLN A 25 6.30 8.19 -21.21
C GLN A 25 6.55 7.41 -19.91
N TRP A 26 6.73 8.14 -18.80
CA TRP A 26 6.84 7.51 -17.47
C TRP A 26 5.57 6.74 -17.10
N ALA A 27 4.40 7.32 -17.30
CA ALA A 27 3.11 6.68 -17.02
C ALA A 27 2.88 5.42 -17.85
N ASP A 28 3.28 5.43 -19.12
CA ASP A 28 3.19 4.26 -20.00
C ASP A 28 4.09 3.11 -19.53
N GLY A 29 5.23 3.42 -18.92
CA GLY A 29 6.14 2.44 -18.31
C GLY A 29 5.63 1.86 -16.99
N HIS A 30 4.79 2.61 -16.25
CA HIS A 30 4.34 2.27 -14.88
C HIS A 30 2.81 2.12 -14.78
N ARG A 31 2.20 1.56 -15.82
CA ARG A 31 0.73 1.43 -15.92
C ARG A 31 0.13 0.63 -14.76
N LEU A 32 0.81 -0.44 -14.31
CA LEU A 32 0.32 -1.25 -13.20
C LEU A 32 0.32 -0.43 -11.90
N ALA A 33 1.40 0.29 -11.60
CA ALA A 33 1.51 1.10 -10.40
C ALA A 33 0.40 2.16 -10.34
N ILE A 34 0.15 2.84 -11.46
CA ILE A 34 -0.89 3.88 -11.56
C ILE A 34 -2.28 3.26 -11.45
N THR A 35 -2.57 2.21 -12.23
CA THR A 35 -3.91 1.60 -12.22
C THR A 35 -4.24 0.97 -10.88
N ALA A 36 -3.28 0.30 -10.22
CA ALA A 36 -3.48 -0.28 -8.91
C ALA A 36 -3.71 0.79 -7.83
N THR A 37 -2.95 1.88 -7.86
CA THR A 37 -3.13 3.00 -6.93
C THR A 37 -4.47 3.70 -7.14
N VAL A 38 -4.86 3.98 -8.38
CA VAL A 38 -6.16 4.57 -8.70
C VAL A 38 -7.30 3.64 -8.26
N ALA A 39 -7.18 2.34 -8.53
CA ALA A 39 -8.17 1.35 -8.10
C ALA A 39 -8.31 1.32 -6.57
N LEU A 40 -7.18 1.38 -5.83
CA LEU A 40 -7.20 1.46 -4.36
C LEU A 40 -7.96 2.70 -3.87
N VAL A 41 -7.67 3.87 -4.43
CA VAL A 41 -8.31 5.14 -4.04
C VAL A 41 -9.80 5.11 -4.37
N VAL A 42 -10.16 4.70 -5.60
CA VAL A 42 -11.56 4.62 -6.03
C VAL A 42 -12.35 3.65 -5.17
N LEU A 43 -11.78 2.46 -4.90
CA LEU A 43 -12.42 1.46 -4.03
C LEU A 43 -12.72 2.03 -2.64
N ASN A 44 -11.75 2.71 -2.02
CA ASN A 44 -11.93 3.33 -0.71
C ASN A 44 -12.99 4.42 -0.72
N LEU A 45 -12.98 5.30 -1.72
CA LEU A 45 -13.98 6.37 -1.85
C LEU A 45 -15.39 5.80 -2.05
N VAL A 46 -15.54 4.76 -2.87
CA VAL A 46 -16.83 4.09 -3.09
C VAL A 46 -17.33 3.44 -1.80
N VAL A 47 -16.47 2.70 -1.11
CA VAL A 47 -16.85 2.06 0.17
C VAL A 47 -17.22 3.11 1.21
N TRP A 48 -16.46 4.19 1.34
CA TRP A 48 -16.79 5.26 2.28
C TRP A 48 -18.11 5.95 1.94
N LEU A 49 -18.39 6.17 0.65
CA LEU A 49 -19.64 6.73 0.20
C LEU A 49 -20.82 5.80 0.56
N VAL A 50 -20.69 4.51 0.27
CA VAL A 50 -21.73 3.50 0.58
C VAL A 50 -22.00 3.43 2.09
N VAL A 51 -20.93 3.40 2.90
CA VAL A 51 -21.03 3.37 4.37
C VAL A 51 -21.68 4.64 4.91
N ALA A 52 -21.33 5.81 4.38
CA ALA A 52 -21.94 7.08 4.75
C ALA A 52 -23.44 7.13 4.38
N MET A 53 -23.80 6.64 3.20
CA MET A 53 -25.20 6.56 2.76
C MET A 53 -26.02 5.56 3.58
N ALA A 54 -25.39 4.47 4.06
CA ALA A 54 -26.05 3.47 4.91
C ALA A 54 -26.16 3.90 6.38
N GLY A 55 -25.66 5.07 6.75
CA GLY A 55 -25.74 5.62 8.11
C GLY A 55 -24.82 4.92 9.13
N PHE A 56 -23.83 4.16 8.67
CA PHE A 56 -22.84 3.56 9.57
C PHE A 56 -21.80 4.59 10.04
N ALA A 57 -21.38 4.45 11.29
CA ALA A 57 -20.37 5.36 11.87
C ALA A 57 -18.97 5.08 11.28
N PHE A 58 -18.24 6.14 10.94
CA PHE A 58 -16.81 6.08 10.66
C PHE A 58 -15.99 6.23 11.95
N PRO A 59 -14.80 5.59 12.07
CA PRO A 59 -14.13 4.70 11.13
C PRO A 59 -14.67 3.26 11.16
N LEU A 60 -14.66 2.60 10.00
CA LEU A 60 -14.98 1.19 9.89
C LEU A 60 -14.03 0.35 10.76
N ARG A 61 -14.59 -0.31 11.78
CA ARG A 61 -13.84 -1.29 12.57
C ARG A 61 -13.73 -2.58 11.79
N LEU A 62 -12.63 -2.73 11.07
CA LEU A 62 -12.30 -3.91 10.27
C LEU A 62 -11.40 -4.90 11.02
N ASP A 63 -11.12 -4.62 12.30
CA ASP A 63 -10.28 -5.49 13.12
C ASP A 63 -11.05 -6.80 13.40
N THR A 64 -10.37 -7.92 13.26
CA THR A 64 -10.92 -9.23 13.64
C THR A 64 -10.11 -9.77 14.81
N SER A 65 -10.80 -10.28 15.83
CA SER A 65 -10.16 -10.99 16.95
C SER A 65 -10.03 -12.47 16.61
N MET A 66 -9.16 -13.20 17.33
CA MET A 66 -9.07 -14.65 17.18
C MET A 66 -10.38 -15.37 17.54
N ALA A 67 -11.19 -14.78 18.44
CA ALA A 67 -12.48 -15.37 18.83
C ALA A 67 -13.55 -15.22 17.74
N GLU A 68 -13.45 -14.16 16.91
CA GLU A 68 -14.38 -13.86 15.83
C GLU A 68 -13.60 -13.74 14.50
N PHE A 69 -12.82 -14.78 14.18
CA PHE A 69 -11.98 -14.74 13.00
C PHE A 69 -12.83 -14.79 11.71
N ASP A 70 -12.79 -13.71 10.96
CA ASP A 70 -13.51 -13.54 9.70
C ASP A 70 -12.51 -13.24 8.56
N PHE A 71 -12.33 -14.24 7.67
CA PHE A 71 -11.49 -14.10 6.50
C PHE A 71 -11.92 -12.96 5.57
N GLY A 72 -13.22 -12.71 5.46
CA GLY A 72 -13.77 -11.63 4.64
C GLY A 72 -13.33 -10.27 5.15
N LYS A 73 -13.44 -10.04 6.46
CA LYS A 73 -12.95 -8.81 7.11
C LYS A 73 -11.45 -8.67 6.94
N LEU A 74 -10.69 -9.73 7.19
CA LEU A 74 -9.23 -9.73 7.04
C LEU A 74 -8.81 -9.39 5.60
N PHE A 75 -9.48 -9.96 4.61
CA PHE A 75 -9.21 -9.67 3.20
C PHE A 75 -9.57 -8.22 2.85
N CYS A 76 -10.68 -7.70 3.37
CA CYS A 76 -11.05 -6.30 3.18
C CYS A 76 -10.00 -5.34 3.74
N THR A 77 -9.33 -5.68 4.85
CA THR A 77 -8.26 -4.82 5.42
C THR A 77 -7.05 -4.66 4.52
N LEU A 78 -6.83 -5.57 3.57
CA LEU A 78 -5.76 -5.44 2.56
C LEU A 78 -5.99 -4.28 1.59
N PHE A 79 -7.22 -3.83 1.42
CA PHE A 79 -7.58 -2.82 0.43
C PHE A 79 -8.23 -1.58 1.03
N LEU A 80 -8.74 -1.66 2.26
CA LEU A 80 -9.47 -0.58 2.88
C LEU A 80 -8.61 0.17 3.91
N ALA A 81 -8.48 1.47 3.68
CA ALA A 81 -7.86 2.39 4.63
C ALA A 81 -8.90 2.83 5.68
N ARG A 82 -8.46 3.00 6.93
CA ARG A 82 -9.31 3.41 8.06
C ARG A 82 -9.66 4.89 8.06
N GLY A 83 -8.91 5.71 7.31
CA GLY A 83 -9.11 7.15 7.26
C GLY A 83 -8.38 7.81 6.10
N VAL A 84 -8.69 9.10 5.88
CA VAL A 84 -8.17 9.88 4.73
C VAL A 84 -6.64 9.97 4.74
N ILE A 85 -6.03 10.23 5.91
CA ILE A 85 -4.58 10.36 6.03
C ILE A 85 -3.90 9.04 5.66
N GLN A 86 -4.42 7.91 6.18
CA GLN A 86 -3.90 6.60 5.83
C GLN A 86 -4.05 6.32 4.33
N LEU A 87 -5.20 6.64 3.73
CA LEU A 87 -5.41 6.44 2.29
C LEU A 87 -4.40 7.22 1.45
N ILE A 88 -4.10 8.47 1.82
CA ILE A 88 -3.11 9.28 1.11
C ILE A 88 -1.72 8.66 1.23
N LEU A 89 -1.32 8.26 2.44
CA LEU A 89 -0.03 7.60 2.67
C LEU A 89 0.07 6.28 1.90
N ASP A 90 -0.97 5.45 1.99
CA ASP A 90 -1.03 4.18 1.28
C ASP A 90 -0.96 4.39 -0.24
N ALA A 91 -1.70 5.34 -0.80
CA ALA A 91 -1.69 5.65 -2.23
C ALA A 91 -0.30 6.10 -2.72
N VAL A 92 0.36 6.99 -1.97
CA VAL A 92 1.73 7.45 -2.30
C VAL A 92 2.71 6.28 -2.24
N LEU A 93 2.65 5.47 -1.18
CA LEU A 93 3.55 4.33 -1.00
C LEU A 93 3.28 3.24 -2.05
N TRP A 94 2.02 2.97 -2.39
CA TRP A 94 1.66 2.06 -3.48
C TRP A 94 2.26 2.51 -4.80
N LEU A 95 2.07 3.79 -5.15
CA LEU A 95 2.60 4.35 -6.39
C LEU A 95 4.13 4.21 -6.45
N VAL A 96 4.83 4.64 -5.39
CA VAL A 96 6.29 4.62 -5.36
C VAL A 96 6.84 3.19 -5.39
N MET A 97 6.32 2.30 -4.53
CA MET A 97 6.85 0.94 -4.41
C MET A 97 6.58 0.10 -5.64
N LEU A 98 5.37 0.18 -6.20
CA LEU A 98 5.03 -0.55 -7.43
C LEU A 98 5.77 0.01 -8.65
N SER A 99 5.99 1.34 -8.72
CA SER A 99 6.80 1.93 -9.80
C SER A 99 8.26 1.44 -9.77
N ILE A 100 8.80 1.17 -8.58
CA ILE A 100 10.13 0.57 -8.47
C ILE A 100 10.11 -0.92 -8.81
N ALA A 101 9.06 -1.65 -8.43
CA ALA A 101 8.97 -3.10 -8.60
C ALA A 101 8.61 -3.52 -10.03
N GLU A 102 7.70 -2.80 -10.70
CA GLU A 102 7.16 -3.14 -12.03
C GLU A 102 8.23 -3.33 -13.12
N PRO A 103 9.25 -2.46 -13.26
CA PRO A 103 10.29 -2.63 -14.29
C PRO A 103 11.14 -3.89 -14.10
N TRP A 104 11.33 -4.34 -12.84
CA TRP A 104 12.20 -5.48 -12.53
C TRP A 104 11.49 -6.83 -12.60
N LEU A 105 10.22 -6.88 -12.17
CA LEU A 105 9.47 -8.13 -12.16
C LEU A 105 8.59 -8.31 -13.39
N GLY A 106 8.14 -7.21 -14.00
CA GLY A 106 7.05 -7.22 -14.98
C GLY A 106 5.69 -7.34 -14.28
N ARG A 107 4.61 -6.95 -14.96
CA ARG A 107 3.28 -6.77 -14.38
C ARG A 107 2.71 -7.99 -13.68
N ALA A 108 2.70 -9.14 -14.38
CA ALA A 108 2.11 -10.37 -13.83
C ALA A 108 2.84 -10.88 -12.59
N ARG A 109 4.18 -10.82 -12.60
CA ARG A 109 4.99 -11.27 -11.45
C ARG A 109 4.86 -10.30 -10.29
N THR A 110 4.75 -9.00 -10.52
CA THR A 110 4.53 -7.99 -9.47
C THR A 110 3.23 -8.27 -8.72
N VAL A 111 2.14 -8.53 -9.44
CA VAL A 111 0.85 -8.89 -8.81
C VAL A 111 0.95 -10.23 -8.09
N GLY A 112 1.53 -11.24 -8.73
CA GLY A 112 1.68 -12.57 -8.13
C GLY A 112 2.52 -12.55 -6.84
N THR A 113 3.64 -11.82 -6.83
CA THR A 113 4.48 -11.71 -5.62
C THR A 113 3.82 -10.88 -4.52
N ALA A 114 3.09 -9.80 -4.87
CA ALA A 114 2.33 -9.02 -3.91
C ALA A 114 1.28 -9.89 -3.19
N LEU A 115 0.48 -10.64 -3.95
CA LEU A 115 -0.54 -11.55 -3.40
C LEU A 115 0.09 -12.69 -2.59
N ALA A 116 1.16 -13.31 -3.09
CA ALA A 116 1.86 -14.37 -2.38
C ALA A 116 2.43 -13.88 -1.03
N CYS A 117 2.99 -12.67 -0.99
CA CYS A 117 3.48 -12.07 0.26
C CYS A 117 2.34 -11.75 1.23
N ALA A 118 1.20 -11.27 0.73
CA ALA A 118 0.02 -11.01 1.56
C ALA A 118 -0.51 -12.32 2.19
N LEU A 119 -0.71 -13.35 1.38
CA LEU A 119 -1.15 -14.67 1.85
C LEU A 119 -0.14 -15.29 2.82
N GLY A 120 1.15 -15.24 2.50
CA GLY A 120 2.22 -15.70 3.38
C GLY A 120 2.23 -14.95 4.72
N GLY A 121 2.02 -13.64 4.69
CA GLY A 121 1.92 -12.80 5.89
C GLY A 121 0.74 -13.22 6.79
N VAL A 122 -0.42 -13.52 6.21
CA VAL A 122 -1.58 -14.06 6.94
C VAL A 122 -1.24 -15.39 7.60
N ILE A 123 -0.68 -16.32 6.84
CA ILE A 123 -0.34 -17.67 7.35
C ILE A 123 0.67 -17.54 8.50
N VAL A 124 1.74 -16.78 8.31
CA VAL A 124 2.76 -16.56 9.36
C VAL A 124 2.15 -15.88 10.57
N GLY A 125 1.30 -14.87 10.38
CA GLY A 125 0.59 -14.21 11.46
C GLY A 125 -0.26 -15.16 12.28
N LEU A 126 -1.03 -16.02 11.63
CA LEU A 126 -1.86 -17.05 12.29
C LEU A 126 -1.01 -18.07 13.08
N ILE A 127 0.11 -18.53 12.49
CA ILE A 127 1.04 -19.45 13.17
C ILE A 127 1.64 -18.79 14.42
N LEU A 128 2.10 -17.54 14.31
CA LEU A 128 2.68 -16.80 15.43
C LEU A 128 1.66 -16.61 16.56
N CYS A 129 0.41 -16.33 16.22
CA CYS A 129 -0.64 -16.18 17.22
C CYS A 129 -1.03 -17.47 17.88
N ALA A 130 -1.11 -18.57 17.13
CA ALA A 130 -1.31 -19.89 17.68
C ALA A 130 -0.16 -20.29 18.62
N ALA A 131 1.08 -20.02 18.22
CA ALA A 131 2.27 -20.25 19.04
C ALA A 131 2.27 -19.38 20.32
N ALA A 132 1.91 -18.10 20.21
CA ALA A 132 1.78 -17.22 21.37
C ALA A 132 0.71 -17.72 22.35
N GLY A 133 -0.46 -18.17 21.84
CA GLY A 133 -1.51 -18.74 22.66
C GLY A 133 -1.06 -19.98 23.43
N TRP A 134 -0.30 -20.84 22.76
CA TRP A 134 0.27 -22.03 23.40
C TRP A 134 1.34 -21.69 24.45
N LEU A 135 2.19 -20.68 24.15
CA LEU A 135 3.32 -20.29 25.03
C LEU A 135 2.86 -19.56 26.31
N PHE A 136 1.90 -18.65 26.16
CA PHE A 136 1.47 -17.81 27.27
C PHE A 136 0.32 -18.40 28.09
N GLN A 137 -0.32 -19.49 27.62
CA GLN A 137 -1.46 -20.16 28.26
C GLN A 137 -2.59 -19.21 28.73
N ASP A 138 -2.55 -17.96 28.31
CA ASP A 138 -3.52 -16.95 28.63
C ASP A 138 -4.54 -16.80 27.49
N SER A 139 -5.67 -17.47 27.64
CA SER A 139 -6.76 -17.44 26.68
C SER A 139 -7.32 -16.02 26.48
N GLN A 140 -7.25 -15.15 27.50
CA GLN A 140 -7.72 -13.77 27.40
C GLN A 140 -6.77 -12.90 26.58
N PHE A 141 -5.48 -13.13 26.66
CA PHE A 141 -4.49 -12.41 25.85
C PHE A 141 -4.69 -12.70 24.36
N VAL A 142 -4.83 -13.99 24.02
CA VAL A 142 -5.02 -14.43 22.62
C VAL A 142 -6.36 -13.97 22.05
N SER A 143 -7.43 -14.02 22.85
CA SER A 143 -8.75 -13.57 22.40
C SER A 143 -8.83 -12.05 22.14
N ARG A 144 -7.97 -11.26 22.81
CA ARG A 144 -7.87 -9.80 22.63
C ARG A 144 -6.92 -9.39 21.51
N MET A 145 -6.11 -10.31 20.97
CA MET A 145 -5.27 -10.01 19.82
C MET A 145 -6.14 -9.66 18.61
N GLN A 146 -6.01 -8.42 18.16
CA GLN A 146 -6.69 -7.93 16.96
C GLN A 146 -5.80 -8.07 15.75
N PHE A 147 -6.35 -8.65 14.70
CA PHE A 147 -5.69 -8.79 13.41
C PHE A 147 -6.22 -7.76 12.44
N ALA A 148 -5.32 -7.00 11.89
CA ALA A 148 -5.60 -6.15 10.76
C ALA A 148 -4.41 -6.19 9.81
N LEU A 149 -4.67 -6.46 8.55
CA LEU A 149 -3.66 -6.32 7.51
C LEU A 149 -3.64 -4.87 7.05
N SER A 150 -2.45 -4.35 6.79
CA SER A 150 -2.31 -3.03 6.18
C SER A 150 -2.32 -3.17 4.65
N PRO A 151 -2.94 -2.26 3.90
CA PRO A 151 -2.82 -2.19 2.44
C PRO A 151 -1.37 -2.17 1.95
N LEU A 152 -0.43 -1.73 2.78
CA LEU A 152 1.00 -1.68 2.47
C LEU A 152 1.67 -3.05 2.33
N VAL A 153 1.08 -4.13 2.83
CA VAL A 153 1.65 -5.49 2.72
C VAL A 153 1.86 -5.89 1.26
N LEU A 154 0.92 -5.52 0.39
CA LEU A 154 0.98 -5.83 -1.04
C LEU A 154 2.18 -5.16 -1.76
N PRO A 155 2.32 -3.83 -1.75
CA PRO A 155 3.41 -3.17 -2.46
C PRO A 155 4.78 -3.42 -1.80
N VAL A 156 4.84 -3.55 -0.47
CA VAL A 156 6.09 -3.91 0.23
C VAL A 156 6.55 -5.30 -0.18
N GLY A 157 5.63 -6.27 -0.26
CA GLY A 157 5.94 -7.62 -0.72
C GLY A 157 6.50 -7.64 -2.14
N ALA A 158 5.86 -6.91 -3.06
CA ALA A 158 6.35 -6.77 -4.44
C ALA A 158 7.72 -6.10 -4.50
N LEU A 159 7.95 -5.03 -3.72
CA LEU A 159 9.23 -4.34 -3.66
C LEU A 159 10.35 -5.24 -3.13
N MET A 160 10.07 -5.99 -2.06
CA MET A 160 11.05 -6.91 -1.49
C MET A 160 11.40 -8.04 -2.45
N ALA A 161 10.41 -8.59 -3.19
CA ALA A 161 10.65 -9.56 -4.24
C ALA A 161 11.47 -8.97 -5.39
N ALA A 162 11.17 -7.75 -5.84
CA ALA A 162 11.95 -7.05 -6.86
C ALA A 162 13.41 -6.87 -6.45
N SER A 163 13.69 -6.66 -5.17
CA SER A 163 15.05 -6.52 -4.65
C SER A 163 15.95 -7.73 -4.96
N ALA A 164 15.38 -8.93 -5.15
CA ALA A 164 16.16 -10.13 -5.47
C ALA A 164 16.78 -10.07 -6.87
N PHE A 165 16.17 -9.34 -7.79
CA PHE A 165 16.60 -9.21 -9.19
C PHE A 165 17.53 -8.00 -9.43
N CYS A 166 17.73 -7.15 -8.42
CA CYS A 166 18.54 -5.96 -8.52
C CYS A 166 20.04 -6.24 -8.23
N SER A 167 20.92 -5.34 -8.72
CA SER A 167 22.33 -5.33 -8.37
C SER A 167 22.54 -5.17 -6.86
N HIS A 168 23.70 -5.61 -6.33
CA HIS A 168 23.97 -5.63 -4.90
C HIS A 168 23.74 -4.28 -4.19
N LEU A 169 24.20 -3.18 -4.79
CA LEU A 169 24.02 -1.84 -4.22
C LEU A 169 22.55 -1.39 -4.22
N LEU A 170 21.85 -1.63 -5.33
CA LEU A 170 20.44 -1.27 -5.47
C LEU A 170 19.57 -2.12 -4.56
N ARG A 171 19.86 -3.41 -4.43
CA ARG A 171 19.19 -4.34 -3.50
C ARG A 171 19.23 -3.83 -2.06
N ARG A 172 20.39 -3.34 -1.60
CA ARG A 172 20.53 -2.78 -0.25
C ARG A 172 19.67 -1.54 -0.06
N ARG A 173 19.64 -0.64 -1.04
CA ARG A 173 18.81 0.59 -1.00
C ARG A 173 17.31 0.27 -1.00
N ILE A 174 16.89 -0.63 -1.87
CA ILE A 174 15.46 -1.03 -1.98
C ILE A 174 15.00 -1.68 -0.66
N ARG A 175 15.81 -2.58 -0.08
CA ARG A 175 15.48 -3.20 1.21
C ARG A 175 15.42 -2.18 2.33
N LEU A 176 16.31 -1.19 2.34
CA LEU A 176 16.27 -0.12 3.32
C LEU A 176 14.97 0.68 3.22
N ILE A 177 14.54 1.05 2.01
CA ILE A 177 13.25 1.73 1.78
C ILE A 177 12.09 0.87 2.29
N GLY A 178 12.08 -0.43 1.99
CA GLY A 178 11.06 -1.36 2.48
C GLY A 178 11.01 -1.44 4.01
N TYR A 179 12.16 -1.53 4.68
CA TYR A 179 12.23 -1.55 6.15
C TYR A 179 11.77 -0.24 6.77
N VAL A 180 12.14 0.90 6.19
CA VAL A 180 11.67 2.21 6.65
C VAL A 180 10.15 2.32 6.51
N ALA A 181 9.59 1.86 5.39
CA ALA A 181 8.16 1.86 5.18
C ALA A 181 7.41 0.98 6.20
N ILE A 182 7.94 -0.22 6.49
CA ILE A 182 7.38 -1.10 7.53
C ILE A 182 7.46 -0.41 8.90
N LEU A 183 8.60 0.22 9.24
CA LEU A 183 8.77 0.92 10.50
C LEU A 183 7.78 2.08 10.64
N VAL A 184 7.60 2.89 9.60
CA VAL A 184 6.62 3.98 9.57
C VAL A 184 5.20 3.44 9.74
N ALA A 185 4.86 2.35 9.05
CA ALA A 185 3.56 1.72 9.20
C ALA A 185 3.32 1.21 10.62
N LEU A 186 4.31 0.58 11.25
CA LEU A 186 4.24 0.11 12.63
C LEU A 186 4.08 1.27 13.62
N LEU A 187 4.85 2.34 13.47
CA LEU A 187 4.74 3.53 14.31
C LEU A 187 3.37 4.19 14.16
N TYR A 188 2.87 4.29 12.93
CA TYR A 188 1.54 4.86 12.69
C TYR A 188 0.43 4.02 13.32
N LEU A 189 0.49 2.69 13.22
CA LEU A 189 -0.46 1.79 13.88
C LEU A 189 -0.36 1.89 15.40
N SER A 190 0.85 2.00 15.95
CA SER A 190 1.06 2.15 17.40
C SER A 190 0.51 3.47 17.94
N LEU A 191 0.65 4.57 17.19
CA LEU A 191 0.13 5.89 17.58
C LEU A 191 -1.40 5.98 17.56
N ILE A 192 -2.07 5.19 16.74
CA ILE A 192 -3.56 5.16 16.67
C ILE A 192 -4.14 4.32 17.81
N HIS A 193 -3.37 3.41 18.40
CA HIS A 193 -3.81 2.55 19.50
C HIS A 193 -3.56 3.14 20.90
N ILE A 194 -2.93 4.32 21.01
CA ILE A 194 -2.80 5.09 22.26
C ILE A 194 -3.90 6.15 22.34
#